data_361ee153d7f3bf7c2783a4f344d527bb
#
_entry.id   361ee153d7f3bf7c2783a4f344d527bb
#
_cell.length_a   1.000
_cell.length_b   1.000
_cell.length_c   1.000
_cell.angle_alpha   90.00
_cell.angle_beta   90.00
_cell.angle_gamma   90.00
#
_symmetry.space_group_name_H-M   'P 1'
#
loop_
_entity.id
_entity.type
_entity.pdbx_description
1 polymer ?
#
loop_
_entity_poly.entity_id
_entity_poly.type
_entity_poly.pdbx_seq_one_letter_code
_entity_poly.pdbx_strand_id
1 'polypeptide(L)'
;MRANEHILVAGSGIAGLGAALAFGGGTRRITILDRDPPPPAGSAEEAFYSWERRGATQLRHSHAFLGRLTTLIRERYPDLMAELLHEGTRLFGFADGLNGTLAQSYVPSKSDEDLKLLFSRRTTLELILRRYAARQPGVTFINDAGVRGLIARREGGKLFVDGLKVERNGVV
;
A
#
# COMPACT_ATOMS: atom_id res chain seq x y z
N MET A 1 7.33 -1.97 22.90
CA MET A 1 6.39 -2.73 22.03
C MET A 1 6.55 -4.20 22.39
N ARG A 2 5.44 -4.94 22.51
CA ARG A 2 5.47 -6.34 22.96
C ARG A 2 5.97 -7.25 21.84
N ALA A 3 6.93 -8.12 22.13
CA ALA A 3 7.32 -9.22 21.25
C ALA A 3 6.11 -10.17 21.06
N ASN A 4 5.93 -10.71 19.86
CA ASN A 4 4.83 -11.63 19.48
C ASN A 4 3.42 -11.01 19.38
N GLU A 5 3.29 -9.71 19.12
CA GLU A 5 1.99 -9.13 18.77
C GLU A 5 1.48 -9.69 17.43
N HIS A 6 0.16 -9.99 17.38
CA HIS A 6 -0.52 -10.31 16.13
C HIS A 6 -1.37 -9.11 15.70
N ILE A 7 -1.05 -8.53 14.58
CA ILE A 7 -1.74 -7.38 14.00
C ILE A 7 -2.68 -7.88 12.90
N LEU A 8 -3.95 -7.51 13.00
CA LEU A 8 -4.95 -7.79 11.97
C LEU A 8 -5.22 -6.49 11.21
N VAL A 9 -5.07 -6.54 9.89
CA VAL A 9 -5.30 -5.41 8.99
C VAL A 9 -6.51 -5.71 8.13
N ALA A 10 -7.55 -4.88 8.24
CA ALA A 10 -8.77 -5.00 7.45
C ALA A 10 -8.64 -4.21 6.14
N GLY A 11 -8.47 -4.92 5.03
CA GLY A 11 -8.30 -4.39 3.68
C GLY A 11 -6.85 -4.29 3.23
N SER A 12 -6.59 -4.70 1.99
CA SER A 12 -5.28 -4.64 1.34
C SER A 12 -5.16 -3.49 0.33
N GLY A 13 -5.84 -2.38 0.55
CA GLY A 13 -5.59 -1.13 -0.18
C GLY A 13 -4.28 -0.48 0.28
N ILE A 14 -3.91 0.67 -0.32
CA ILE A 14 -2.64 1.37 -0.03
C ILE A 14 -2.43 1.59 1.47
N ALA A 15 -3.47 1.95 2.22
CA ALA A 15 -3.36 2.17 3.66
C ALA A 15 -3.04 0.87 4.43
N GLY A 16 -3.72 -0.24 4.10
CA GLY A 16 -3.47 -1.54 4.73
C GLY A 16 -2.10 -2.10 4.38
N LEU A 17 -1.67 -1.96 3.13
CA LEU A 17 -0.32 -2.34 2.69
C LEU A 17 0.74 -1.48 3.36
N GLY A 18 0.52 -0.16 3.45
CA GLY A 18 1.40 0.76 4.18
C GLY A 18 1.51 0.42 5.66
N ALA A 19 0.40 0.06 6.31
CA ALA A 19 0.40 -0.41 7.70
C ALA A 19 1.21 -1.71 7.86
N ALA A 20 1.04 -2.66 6.94
CA ALA A 20 1.80 -3.90 6.97
C ALA A 20 3.31 -3.67 6.83
N LEU A 21 3.73 -2.75 5.97
CA LEU A 21 5.13 -2.38 5.83
C LEU A 21 5.65 -1.64 7.08
N ALA A 22 4.86 -0.71 7.63
CA ALA A 22 5.26 0.07 8.81
C ALA A 22 5.39 -0.77 10.08
N PHE A 23 4.57 -1.80 10.25
CA PHE A 23 4.57 -2.68 11.42
C PHE A 23 5.36 -3.98 11.19
N GLY A 24 5.67 -4.32 9.95
CA GLY A 24 6.45 -5.49 9.57
C GLY A 24 7.94 -5.40 9.92
N GLY A 25 8.69 -6.42 9.59
CA GLY A 25 10.15 -6.45 9.74
C GLY A 25 10.66 -6.78 11.15
N GLY A 26 9.79 -7.28 12.03
CA GLY A 26 10.16 -7.71 13.38
C GLY A 26 9.60 -9.08 13.73
N THR A 27 9.42 -9.35 15.01
CA THR A 27 8.84 -10.61 15.54
C THR A 27 7.31 -10.64 15.48
N ARG A 28 6.66 -9.61 14.92
CA ARG A 28 5.21 -9.52 14.83
C ARG A 28 4.67 -10.35 13.68
N ARG A 29 3.49 -10.92 13.91
CA ARG A 29 2.68 -11.50 12.84
C ARG A 29 1.70 -10.46 12.35
N ILE A 30 1.56 -10.34 11.03
CA ILE A 30 0.61 -9.42 10.40
C ILE A 30 -0.27 -10.24 9.47
N THR A 31 -1.57 -10.21 9.70
CA THR A 31 -2.54 -10.83 8.81
C THR A 31 -3.39 -9.75 8.17
N ILE A 32 -3.31 -9.66 6.85
CA ILE A 32 -4.11 -8.74 6.04
C ILE A 32 -5.30 -9.52 5.50
N LEU A 33 -6.51 -9.09 5.86
CA LEU A 33 -7.75 -9.66 5.36
C LEU A 33 -8.31 -8.77 4.26
N ASP A 34 -8.59 -9.33 3.10
CA ASP A 34 -9.22 -8.60 2.00
C ASP A 34 -10.45 -9.34 1.49
N ARG A 35 -11.52 -8.58 1.25
CA ARG A 35 -12.76 -9.13 0.69
C ARG A 35 -12.67 -9.49 -0.79
N ASP A 36 -11.66 -8.98 -1.47
CA ASP A 36 -11.43 -9.22 -2.87
C ASP A 36 -10.53 -10.43 -3.09
N PRO A 37 -10.60 -11.09 -4.25
CA PRO A 37 -9.72 -12.18 -4.62
C PRO A 37 -8.24 -11.71 -4.69
N PRO A 38 -7.29 -12.64 -4.71
CA PRO A 38 -5.90 -12.27 -4.91
C PRO A 38 -5.68 -11.58 -6.26
N PRO A 39 -4.65 -10.73 -6.39
CA PRO A 39 -4.27 -10.19 -7.68
C PRO A 39 -3.84 -11.32 -8.62
N PRO A 40 -3.92 -11.10 -9.94
CA PRO A 40 -3.37 -12.02 -10.93
C PRO A 40 -1.86 -12.19 -10.71
N ALA A 41 -1.35 -13.37 -11.06
CA ALA A 41 0.08 -13.68 -10.92
C ALA A 41 0.97 -12.96 -11.95
N GLY A 42 0.38 -12.51 -13.05
CA GLY A 42 1.08 -11.94 -14.20
C GLY A 42 1.65 -10.53 -13.99
N SER A 43 1.91 -9.84 -15.09
CA SER A 43 2.50 -8.50 -15.12
C SER A 43 1.57 -7.41 -14.55
N ALA A 44 2.12 -6.22 -14.31
CA ALA A 44 1.31 -5.04 -13.95
C ALA A 44 0.34 -4.65 -15.08
N GLU A 45 0.70 -4.91 -16.33
CA GLU A 45 -0.18 -4.69 -17.49
C GLU A 45 -1.36 -5.65 -17.50
N GLU A 46 -1.15 -6.94 -17.29
CA GLU A 46 -2.24 -7.93 -17.16
C GLU A 46 -3.16 -7.61 -15.99
N ALA A 47 -2.59 -7.22 -14.86
CA ALA A 47 -3.36 -6.80 -13.69
C ALA A 47 -4.20 -5.56 -13.98
N PHE A 48 -3.72 -4.63 -14.80
CA PHE A 48 -4.48 -3.44 -15.17
C PHE A 48 -5.80 -3.80 -15.89
N TYR A 49 -5.81 -4.84 -16.71
CA TYR A 49 -7.00 -5.26 -17.43
C TYR A 49 -7.87 -6.26 -16.67
N SER A 50 -7.27 -7.16 -15.92
CA SER A 50 -7.96 -8.33 -15.34
C SER A 50 -8.23 -8.23 -13.83
N TRP A 51 -7.49 -7.40 -13.07
CA TRP A 51 -7.69 -7.33 -11.64
C TRP A 51 -8.92 -6.53 -11.27
N GLU A 52 -9.84 -7.17 -10.57
CA GLU A 52 -11.05 -6.55 -10.06
C GLU A 52 -10.97 -6.31 -8.55
N ARG A 53 -11.27 -5.08 -8.14
CA ARG A 53 -11.29 -4.64 -6.76
C ARG A 53 -12.59 -3.90 -6.47
N ARG A 54 -13.51 -4.55 -5.76
CA ARG A 54 -14.82 -3.98 -5.38
C ARG A 54 -14.69 -2.73 -4.49
N GLY A 55 -13.60 -2.63 -3.74
CA GLY A 55 -13.32 -1.50 -2.85
C GLY A 55 -12.50 -0.37 -3.46
N ALA A 56 -12.08 -0.48 -4.71
CA ALA A 56 -11.21 0.50 -5.38
C ALA A 56 -11.76 0.85 -6.76
N THR A 57 -12.86 1.60 -6.80
CA THR A 57 -13.54 2.00 -8.06
C THR A 57 -12.61 2.76 -9.01
N GLN A 58 -11.61 3.47 -8.46
CA GLN A 58 -10.59 4.22 -9.20
C GLN A 58 -9.33 3.38 -9.52
N LEU A 59 -9.40 2.05 -9.49
CA LEU A 59 -8.24 1.17 -9.65
C LEU A 59 -7.50 1.38 -10.98
N ARG A 60 -8.22 1.69 -12.05
CA ARG A 60 -7.65 1.91 -13.39
C ARG A 60 -7.26 3.35 -13.69
N HIS A 61 -7.39 4.26 -12.72
CA HIS A 61 -6.97 5.64 -12.91
C HIS A 61 -5.46 5.81 -12.69
N SER A 62 -4.89 6.77 -13.42
CA SER A 62 -3.55 7.27 -13.12
C SER A 62 -3.60 8.17 -11.88
N HIS A 63 -2.58 8.07 -11.05
CA HIS A 63 -2.48 8.85 -9.82
C HIS A 63 -1.11 9.53 -9.74
N ALA A 64 -1.12 10.76 -9.26
CA ALA A 64 0.07 11.46 -8.80
C ALA A 64 0.11 11.37 -7.28
N PHE A 65 1.04 10.62 -6.76
CA PHE A 65 1.24 10.51 -5.32
C PHE A 65 2.20 11.59 -4.85
N LEU A 66 1.82 12.26 -3.76
CA LEU A 66 2.54 13.43 -3.27
C LEU A 66 3.93 13.10 -2.73
N GLY A 67 4.80 14.09 -2.69
CA GLY A 67 6.21 13.98 -2.33
C GLY A 67 6.48 13.21 -1.04
N ARG A 68 5.61 13.32 -0.02
CA ARG A 68 5.78 12.58 1.22
C ARG A 68 5.76 11.05 1.03
N LEU A 69 4.88 10.52 0.19
CA LEU A 69 4.88 9.08 -0.12
C LEU A 69 6.14 8.69 -0.88
N THR A 70 6.51 9.49 -1.86
CA THR A 70 7.74 9.29 -2.65
C THR A 70 8.98 9.24 -1.76
N THR A 71 9.13 10.21 -0.87
CA THR A 71 10.23 10.29 0.10
C THR A 71 10.25 9.08 1.03
N LEU A 72 9.09 8.68 1.59
CA LEU A 72 9.01 7.52 2.46
C LEU A 72 9.42 6.22 1.76
N ILE A 73 8.97 6.01 0.52
CA ILE A 73 9.35 4.81 -0.24
C ILE A 73 10.84 4.86 -0.58
N ARG A 74 11.35 5.98 -1.07
CA ARG A 74 12.75 6.15 -1.44
C ARG A 74 13.70 5.87 -0.27
N GLU A 75 13.39 6.39 0.92
CA GLU A 75 14.27 6.32 2.08
C GLU A 75 14.18 5.01 2.84
N ARG A 76 12.98 4.44 2.96
CA ARG A 76 12.74 3.26 3.81
C ARG A 76 12.65 1.95 3.05
N TYR A 77 12.31 2.02 1.77
CA TYR A 77 12.06 0.87 0.91
C TYR A 77 12.67 1.08 -0.49
N PRO A 78 14.01 1.29 -0.59
CA PRO A 78 14.67 1.58 -1.87
C PRO A 78 14.45 0.48 -2.90
N ASP A 79 14.37 -0.79 -2.47
CA ASP A 79 14.10 -1.92 -3.37
C ASP A 79 12.67 -1.84 -3.93
N LEU A 80 11.69 -1.44 -3.11
CA LEU A 80 10.32 -1.20 -3.58
C LEU A 80 10.28 -0.05 -4.59
N MET A 81 11.03 1.02 -4.37
CA MET A 81 11.14 2.12 -5.34
C MET A 81 11.69 1.62 -6.68
N ALA A 82 12.75 0.81 -6.65
CA ALA A 82 13.32 0.23 -7.85
C ALA A 82 12.33 -0.66 -8.61
N GLU A 83 11.58 -1.51 -7.90
CA GLU A 83 10.52 -2.34 -8.49
C GLU A 83 9.41 -1.50 -9.13
N LEU A 84 8.97 -0.43 -8.46
CA LEU A 84 7.95 0.49 -9.00
C LEU A 84 8.41 1.16 -10.29
N LEU A 85 9.65 1.65 -10.32
CA LEU A 85 10.22 2.28 -11.51
C LEU A 85 10.37 1.28 -12.66
N HIS A 86 10.79 0.06 -12.38
CA HIS A 86 10.89 -1.03 -13.36
C HIS A 86 9.53 -1.34 -13.98
N GLU A 87 8.45 -1.30 -13.21
CA GLU A 87 7.07 -1.56 -13.66
C GLU A 87 6.38 -0.31 -14.27
N GLY A 88 7.16 0.70 -14.65
CA GLY A 88 6.69 1.85 -15.42
C GLY A 88 6.14 3.02 -14.60
N THR A 89 6.30 3.00 -13.28
CA THR A 89 6.06 4.19 -12.46
C THR A 89 7.12 5.25 -12.75
N ARG A 90 6.75 6.52 -12.71
CA ARG A 90 7.65 7.64 -13.03
C ARG A 90 7.75 8.61 -11.87
N LEU A 91 8.95 9.12 -11.64
CA LEU A 91 9.18 10.27 -10.78
C LEU A 91 9.04 11.54 -11.61
N PHE A 92 8.35 12.52 -11.05
CA PHE A 92 8.15 13.83 -11.64
C PHE A 92 8.59 14.88 -10.63
N GLY A 93 9.66 15.59 -10.94
CA GLY A 93 10.22 16.64 -10.09
C GLY A 93 9.56 17.99 -10.34
N PHE A 94 9.86 18.95 -9.48
CA PHE A 94 9.33 20.31 -9.61
C PHE A 94 9.71 20.94 -10.95
N ALA A 95 10.96 20.78 -11.38
CA ALA A 95 11.46 21.32 -12.63
C ALA A 95 10.74 20.76 -13.87
N ASP A 96 10.26 19.53 -13.81
CA ASP A 96 9.63 18.87 -14.97
C ASP A 96 8.28 19.50 -15.36
N GLY A 97 7.67 20.26 -14.43
CA GLY A 97 6.43 20.99 -14.65
C GLY A 97 6.61 22.44 -15.09
N LEU A 98 7.83 22.95 -15.10
CA LEU A 98 8.10 24.34 -15.43
C LEU A 98 8.18 24.57 -16.94
N ASN A 99 7.70 25.73 -17.38
CA ASN A 99 7.77 26.14 -18.78
C ASN A 99 8.14 27.62 -18.90
N GLY A 100 8.52 28.03 -20.12
CA GLY A 100 8.79 29.43 -20.47
C GLY A 100 9.80 30.12 -19.54
N THR A 101 9.46 31.31 -19.07
CA THR A 101 10.34 32.16 -18.23
C THR A 101 10.64 31.51 -16.88
N LEU A 102 9.68 30.76 -16.31
CA LEU A 102 9.88 30.07 -15.03
C LEU A 102 10.96 29.00 -15.13
N ALA A 103 10.98 28.23 -16.21
CA ALA A 103 12.02 27.24 -16.44
C ALA A 103 13.42 27.86 -16.56
N GLN A 104 13.50 29.04 -17.16
CA GLN A 104 14.78 29.76 -17.34
C GLN A 104 15.32 30.36 -16.05
N SER A 105 14.45 30.78 -15.14
CA SER A 105 14.81 31.40 -13.86
C SER A 105 14.92 30.44 -12.68
N TYR A 106 14.52 29.19 -12.87
CA TYR A 106 14.53 28.20 -11.81
C TYR A 106 15.95 27.75 -11.45
N VAL A 107 16.26 27.81 -10.16
CA VAL A 107 17.53 27.29 -9.61
C VAL A 107 17.21 26.07 -8.75
N PRO A 108 17.67 24.86 -9.13
CA PRO A 108 17.44 23.65 -8.36
C PRO A 108 17.97 23.73 -6.93
N SER A 109 17.23 23.18 -6.00
CA SER A 109 17.56 23.12 -4.59
C SER A 109 17.50 21.66 -4.09
N LYS A 110 18.21 21.35 -3.02
CA LYS A 110 18.16 20.01 -2.41
C LYS A 110 16.76 19.64 -1.90
N SER A 111 15.98 20.62 -1.47
CA SER A 111 14.60 20.43 -1.01
C SER A 111 13.65 20.00 -2.12
N ASP A 112 14.02 20.20 -3.39
CA ASP A 112 13.17 19.79 -4.52
C ASP A 112 13.09 18.27 -4.67
N GLU A 113 14.06 17.55 -4.12
CA GLU A 113 13.99 16.08 -4.04
C GLU A 113 12.79 15.58 -3.23
N ASP A 114 12.37 16.33 -2.21
CA ASP A 114 11.20 16.01 -1.38
C ASP A 114 9.87 16.43 -2.02
N LEU A 115 9.94 17.20 -3.08
CA LEU A 115 8.79 17.61 -3.89
C LEU A 115 8.50 16.66 -5.06
N LYS A 116 9.33 15.65 -5.28
CA LYS A 116 9.12 14.67 -6.35
C LYS A 116 7.82 13.89 -6.13
N LEU A 117 6.99 13.89 -7.16
CA LEU A 117 5.75 13.13 -7.22
C LEU A 117 6.02 11.75 -7.82
N LEU A 118 5.24 10.77 -7.40
CA LEU A 118 5.27 9.42 -7.96
C LEU A 118 4.02 9.22 -8.84
N PHE A 119 4.22 9.19 -10.16
CA PHE A 119 3.16 8.95 -11.13
C PHE A 119 3.05 7.47 -11.43
N SER A 120 1.89 6.89 -11.13
CA SER A 120 1.62 5.49 -11.38
C SER A 120 0.16 5.24 -11.69
N ARG A 121 -0.14 4.19 -12.44
CA ARG A 121 -1.48 3.58 -12.40
C ARG A 121 -1.71 3.05 -10.98
N ARG A 122 -2.89 3.26 -10.45
CA ARG A 122 -3.26 2.74 -9.13
C ARG A 122 -3.07 1.23 -9.04
N THR A 123 -3.42 0.52 -10.10
CA THR A 123 -3.24 -0.93 -10.21
C THR A 123 -1.79 -1.35 -10.04
N THR A 124 -0.87 -0.70 -10.76
CA THR A 124 0.57 -0.98 -10.68
C THR A 124 1.08 -0.76 -9.26
N LEU A 125 0.77 0.40 -8.66
CA LEU A 125 1.20 0.69 -7.30
C LEU A 125 0.69 -0.35 -6.28
N GLU A 126 -0.62 -0.66 -6.30
CA GLU A 126 -1.18 -1.64 -5.37
C GLU A 126 -0.62 -3.04 -5.58
N LEU A 127 -0.42 -3.47 -6.82
CA LEU A 127 0.14 -4.78 -7.14
C LEU A 127 1.56 -4.92 -6.58
N ILE A 128 2.41 -3.94 -6.90
CA ILE A 128 3.83 -4.00 -6.49
C ILE A 128 3.96 -3.87 -4.97
N LEU A 129 3.24 -2.94 -4.35
CA LEU A 129 3.17 -2.84 -2.88
C LEU A 129 2.73 -4.15 -2.23
N ARG A 130 1.72 -4.81 -2.80
CA ARG A 130 1.20 -6.07 -2.28
C ARG A 130 2.22 -7.20 -2.40
N ARG A 131 2.86 -7.33 -3.56
CA ARG A 131 3.93 -8.31 -3.78
C ARG A 131 5.10 -8.07 -2.84
N TYR A 132 5.49 -6.84 -2.68
CA TYR A 132 6.55 -6.45 -1.75
C TYR A 132 6.19 -6.78 -0.30
N ALA A 133 4.98 -6.43 0.15
CA ALA A 133 4.49 -6.75 1.48
C ALA A 133 4.42 -8.26 1.73
N ALA A 134 4.00 -9.05 0.72
CA ALA A 134 3.89 -10.51 0.85
C ALA A 134 5.25 -11.21 1.06
N ARG A 135 6.34 -10.58 0.65
CA ARG A 135 7.72 -11.10 0.87
C ARG A 135 8.28 -10.72 2.24
N GLN A 136 7.60 -9.83 2.99
CA GLN A 136 8.07 -9.42 4.30
C GLN A 136 7.84 -10.52 5.34
N PRO A 137 8.83 -10.78 6.23
CA PRO A 137 8.68 -11.77 7.28
C PRO A 137 7.45 -11.50 8.17
N GLY A 138 6.68 -12.54 8.45
CA GLY A 138 5.51 -12.45 9.32
C GLY A 138 4.25 -11.86 8.69
N VAL A 139 4.28 -11.47 7.41
CA VAL A 139 3.10 -10.96 6.69
C VAL A 139 2.39 -12.08 5.95
N THR A 140 1.08 -12.19 6.16
CA THR A 140 0.21 -13.15 5.47
C THR A 140 -1.05 -12.45 4.94
N PHE A 141 -1.57 -12.95 3.82
CA PHE A 141 -2.82 -12.46 3.23
C PHE A 141 -3.90 -13.52 3.30
N ILE A 142 -5.10 -13.11 3.68
CA ILE A 142 -6.33 -13.91 3.57
C ILE A 142 -7.26 -13.16 2.63
N ASN A 143 -7.42 -13.71 1.42
CA ASN A 143 -8.32 -13.17 0.41
C ASN A 143 -9.72 -13.77 0.53
N ASP A 144 -10.69 -13.18 -0.19
CA ASP A 144 -12.09 -13.56 -0.16
C ASP A 144 -12.64 -13.59 1.29
N ALA A 145 -12.17 -12.63 2.10
CA ALA A 145 -12.39 -12.54 3.54
C ALA A 145 -12.89 -11.14 3.92
N GLY A 146 -14.19 -10.96 3.96
CA GLY A 146 -14.83 -9.70 4.34
C GLY A 146 -14.90 -9.53 5.85
N VAL A 147 -14.28 -8.48 6.40
CA VAL A 147 -14.46 -8.14 7.82
C VAL A 147 -15.86 -7.58 8.05
N ARG A 148 -16.60 -8.20 8.98
CA ARG A 148 -17.99 -7.85 9.30
C ARG A 148 -18.17 -7.24 10.70
N GLY A 149 -17.16 -7.32 11.54
CA GLY A 149 -17.25 -6.75 12.89
C GLY A 149 -16.01 -7.03 13.72
N LEU A 150 -16.06 -6.55 14.96
CA LEU A 150 -15.04 -6.76 15.97
C LEU A 150 -15.50 -7.80 16.97
N ILE A 151 -14.58 -8.60 17.49
CA ILE A 151 -14.75 -9.38 18.71
C ILE A 151 -14.14 -8.54 19.82
N ALA A 152 -14.95 -8.17 20.78
CA ALA A 152 -14.55 -7.27 21.84
C ALA A 152 -15.05 -7.74 23.20
N ARG A 153 -14.28 -7.48 24.26
CA ARG A 153 -14.64 -7.72 25.67
C ARG A 153 -14.49 -6.46 26.50
N ARG A 154 -15.20 -6.39 27.60
CA ARG A 154 -15.06 -5.34 28.60
C ARG A 154 -14.38 -5.89 29.84
N GLU A 155 -13.38 -5.18 30.32
CA GLU A 155 -12.67 -5.57 31.54
C GLU A 155 -12.21 -4.27 32.25
N GLY A 156 -12.53 -4.15 33.53
CA GLY A 156 -12.18 -2.96 34.32
C GLY A 156 -12.69 -1.63 33.73
N GLY A 157 -13.87 -1.61 33.10
CA GLY A 157 -14.42 -0.44 32.44
C GLY A 157 -13.80 -0.08 31.09
N LYS A 158 -12.77 -0.81 30.64
CA LYS A 158 -12.10 -0.62 29.34
C LYS A 158 -12.61 -1.62 28.30
N LEU A 159 -12.57 -1.19 27.04
CA LEU A 159 -12.89 -2.05 25.89
C LEU A 159 -11.60 -2.58 25.28
N PHE A 160 -11.54 -3.88 25.09
CA PHE A 160 -10.45 -4.58 24.40
C PHE A 160 -10.97 -5.24 23.14
N VAL A 161 -10.22 -5.15 22.05
CA VAL A 161 -10.52 -5.86 20.80
C VAL A 161 -9.63 -7.10 20.75
N ASP A 162 -10.27 -8.26 20.73
CA ASP A 162 -9.60 -9.56 20.77
C ASP A 162 -9.55 -10.23 19.38
N GLY A 163 -10.30 -9.71 18.40
CA GLY A 163 -10.30 -10.27 17.05
C GLY A 163 -11.31 -9.61 16.10
N LEU A 164 -11.45 -10.23 14.93
CA LEU A 164 -12.36 -9.80 13.88
C LEU A 164 -13.36 -10.91 13.56
N LYS A 165 -14.60 -10.52 13.26
CA LYS A 165 -15.59 -11.38 12.62
C LYS A 165 -15.38 -11.28 11.11
N VAL A 166 -15.17 -12.42 10.47
CA VAL A 166 -14.82 -12.49 9.05
C VAL A 166 -15.83 -13.37 8.32
N GLU A 167 -16.41 -12.82 7.27
CA GLU A 167 -17.24 -13.60 6.34
C GLU A 167 -16.35 -14.15 5.22
N ARG A 168 -16.45 -15.45 5.01
CA ARG A 168 -15.82 -16.15 3.91
C ARG A 168 -16.78 -17.16 3.30
N ASN A 169 -16.97 -17.13 1.99
CA ASN A 169 -17.92 -18.02 1.29
C ASN A 169 -19.35 -17.96 1.88
N GLY A 170 -19.82 -16.79 2.28
CA GLY A 170 -21.16 -16.62 2.85
C GLY A 170 -21.31 -17.06 4.33
N VAL A 171 -20.23 -17.47 4.98
CA VAL A 171 -20.21 -17.86 6.41
C VAL A 171 -19.39 -16.82 7.20
N VAL A 172 -19.94 -16.40 8.35
CA VAL A 172 -19.29 -15.46 9.29
C VAL A 172 -18.70 -16.21 10.47
#